data_234849777d8ef7249a93f00412cfa152
#
_entry.id   234849777d8ef7249a93f00412cfa152
#
_cell.length_a   1.000
_cell.length_b   1.000
_cell.length_c   1.000
_cell.angle_alpha   90.00
_cell.angle_beta   90.00
_cell.angle_gamma   90.00
#
_symmetry.space_group_name_H-M   'P 1'
#
loop_
_entity.id
_entity.type
_entity.pdbx_description
1 polymer ?
#
loop_
_entity_poly.entity_id
_entity_poly.type
_entity_poly.pdbx_seq_one_letter_code
_entity_poly.pdbx_strand_id
1 'polypeptide(L)'
;MAALSSCSEDGYWDQYSEADNKFSFQQSSVSYKYSSPDFPSTITVQITRDDSNGEATLPVTATTDAAGISCPSQVTFPAGVSCVEYPIPVDAASIPFAEDITVELAITDDDTSISGIGEITVSLYKDFTWNYIGDGVYTTNIFGDQWPQPVYRAQENPHAFMLENLITTGYNIWFMLDDTYSQVQYYPLQATGYYDEGDLTYYLPNLSQSYVDGDDVVFLQQLAYYNGANLALLARNWESITMPAGWNN
;
A
#
# COMPACT_ATOMS: atom_id res chain seq x y z
N MET A 1 -24.06 -58.74 1.56
CA MET A 1 -24.48 -57.41 2.07
C MET A 1 -23.85 -57.26 3.46
N ALA A 2 -22.77 -56.53 3.54
CA ALA A 2 -22.14 -56.17 4.82
C ALA A 2 -22.76 -54.85 5.27
N ALA A 3 -23.49 -54.87 6.37
CA ALA A 3 -23.98 -53.69 7.00
C ALA A 3 -22.79 -52.94 7.63
N LEU A 4 -22.45 -51.75 7.11
CA LEU A 4 -21.58 -50.82 7.80
C LEU A 4 -22.36 -50.29 9.01
N SER A 5 -22.04 -50.81 10.19
CA SER A 5 -22.43 -50.23 11.46
C SER A 5 -21.75 -48.88 11.54
N SER A 6 -22.49 -47.80 11.32
CA SER A 6 -22.13 -46.47 11.74
C SER A 6 -21.98 -46.53 13.25
N CYS A 7 -20.78 -46.27 13.77
CA CYS A 7 -20.58 -45.97 15.15
C CYS A 7 -21.36 -44.71 15.45
N SER A 8 -22.53 -44.84 16.06
CA SER A 8 -23.13 -43.82 16.87
C SER A 8 -22.35 -43.82 18.19
N GLU A 9 -21.28 -43.09 18.27
CA GLU A 9 -20.79 -42.65 19.57
C GLU A 9 -21.78 -41.60 20.07
N ASP A 10 -22.80 -42.11 20.73
CA ASP A 10 -23.64 -41.30 21.58
C ASP A 10 -22.75 -40.64 22.64
N GLY A 11 -22.57 -39.34 22.51
CA GLY A 11 -22.41 -38.55 23.67
C GLY A 11 -21.12 -37.81 23.90
N TYR A 12 -20.42 -37.31 22.92
CA TYR A 12 -19.39 -36.25 23.13
C TYR A 12 -19.14 -35.33 21.93
N TRP A 13 -20.08 -35.26 21.02
CA TRP A 13 -20.18 -34.10 20.18
C TRP A 13 -21.30 -33.24 20.75
N ASP A 14 -21.05 -32.58 21.86
CA ASP A 14 -21.76 -31.33 22.10
C ASP A 14 -21.57 -30.56 20.81
N GLN A 15 -22.65 -30.36 20.06
CA GLN A 15 -22.62 -29.38 19.00
C GLN A 15 -22.20 -28.11 19.70
N TYR A 16 -20.97 -27.71 19.45
CA TYR A 16 -20.48 -26.44 19.96
C TYR A 16 -21.38 -25.38 19.33
N SER A 17 -22.41 -25.00 20.05
CA SER A 17 -23.19 -23.82 19.75
C SER A 17 -22.50 -22.70 20.54
N GLU A 18 -21.86 -21.82 19.87
CA GLU A 18 -21.43 -20.58 20.49
C GLU A 18 -22.70 -19.97 21.12
N ALA A 19 -22.70 -19.85 22.43
CA ALA A 19 -23.87 -19.38 23.18
C ALA A 19 -24.16 -17.90 22.91
N ASP A 20 -23.16 -17.19 22.37
CA ASP A 20 -23.17 -15.79 22.06
C ASP A 20 -22.84 -15.54 20.59
N ASN A 21 -23.36 -14.46 20.01
CA ASN A 21 -22.97 -14.03 18.67
C ASN A 21 -21.46 -13.86 18.58
N LYS A 22 -20.85 -14.54 17.61
CA LYS A 22 -19.43 -14.43 17.28
C LYS A 22 -19.25 -13.77 15.92
N PHE A 23 -18.14 -13.09 15.77
CA PHE A 23 -17.88 -12.21 14.65
C PHE A 23 -16.52 -12.54 13.99
N SER A 24 -16.37 -12.16 12.74
CA SER A 24 -15.13 -12.30 12.00
C SER A 24 -14.99 -11.24 10.93
N PHE A 25 -13.79 -10.71 10.74
CA PHE A 25 -13.46 -10.05 9.47
C PHE A 25 -13.43 -11.07 8.35
N GLN A 26 -13.72 -10.67 7.12
CA GLN A 26 -13.67 -11.57 5.96
C GLN A 26 -12.24 -11.87 5.49
N GLN A 27 -11.28 -11.02 5.86
CA GLN A 27 -9.87 -11.15 5.50
C GLN A 27 -8.98 -10.50 6.56
N SER A 28 -7.74 -10.95 6.67
CA SER A 28 -6.77 -10.41 7.64
C SER A 28 -6.03 -9.15 7.14
N SER A 29 -6.11 -8.86 5.84
CA SER A 29 -5.51 -7.66 5.27
C SER A 29 -6.23 -7.23 3.99
N VAL A 30 -6.23 -5.92 3.74
CA VAL A 30 -6.71 -5.31 2.51
C VAL A 30 -5.88 -4.07 2.20
N SER A 31 -5.58 -3.85 0.91
CA SER A 31 -4.88 -2.65 0.44
C SER A 31 -5.73 -1.88 -0.55
N TYR A 32 -5.76 -0.57 -0.37
CA TYR A 32 -6.42 0.38 -1.25
C TYR A 32 -5.42 1.40 -1.76
N LYS A 33 -5.36 1.54 -3.08
CA LYS A 33 -4.55 2.57 -3.75
C LYS A 33 -5.44 3.41 -4.64
N TYR A 34 -5.45 4.71 -4.42
CA TYR A 34 -6.26 5.64 -5.19
C TYR A 34 -5.40 6.82 -5.67
N SER A 35 -5.66 7.31 -6.89
CA SER A 35 -5.18 8.62 -7.32
C SER A 35 -5.94 9.74 -6.58
N SER A 36 -5.31 10.89 -6.47
CA SER A 36 -5.83 12.01 -5.67
C SER A 36 -7.29 12.39 -5.96
N PRO A 37 -7.74 12.56 -7.22
CA PRO A 37 -9.11 12.98 -7.49
C PRO A 37 -10.16 11.91 -7.14
N ASP A 38 -9.75 10.64 -7.11
CA ASP A 38 -10.63 9.50 -6.85
C ASP A 38 -10.54 8.99 -5.42
N PHE A 39 -9.79 9.69 -4.54
CA PHE A 39 -9.61 9.25 -3.16
C PHE A 39 -10.93 9.33 -2.39
N PRO A 40 -11.44 8.21 -1.84
CA PRO A 40 -12.76 8.17 -1.23
C PRO A 40 -12.78 8.89 0.12
N SER A 41 -13.95 9.41 0.49
CA SER A 41 -14.19 9.94 1.84
C SER A 41 -14.53 8.87 2.89
N THR A 42 -14.70 7.63 2.45
CA THR A 42 -14.99 6.48 3.32
C THR A 42 -14.50 5.22 2.65
N ILE A 43 -13.81 4.39 3.42
CA ILE A 43 -13.43 3.03 3.04
C ILE A 43 -14.24 2.07 3.88
N THR A 44 -14.52 0.88 3.40
CA THR A 44 -15.30 -0.12 4.15
C THR A 44 -14.55 -1.45 4.24
N VAL A 45 -14.67 -2.12 5.38
CA VAL A 45 -14.31 -3.52 5.54
C VAL A 45 -15.55 -4.31 5.94
N GLN A 46 -15.60 -5.59 5.58
CA GLN A 46 -16.75 -6.41 5.87
C GLN A 46 -16.53 -7.22 7.14
N ILE A 47 -17.55 -7.23 8.01
CA ILE A 47 -17.62 -8.05 9.22
C ILE A 47 -18.84 -8.95 9.12
N THR A 48 -18.63 -10.23 9.42
CA THR A 48 -19.68 -11.25 9.45
C THR A 48 -19.97 -11.66 10.89
N ARG A 49 -21.15 -12.26 11.11
CA ARG A 49 -21.53 -12.92 12.35
C ARG A 49 -22.17 -14.28 12.12
N ASP A 50 -22.08 -15.14 13.11
CA ASP A 50 -22.55 -16.54 13.03
C ASP A 50 -24.08 -16.62 13.23
N ASP A 51 -24.64 -15.85 14.19
CA ASP A 51 -26.09 -15.83 14.43
C ASP A 51 -26.72 -14.47 14.02
N SER A 52 -27.74 -14.53 13.19
CA SER A 52 -28.46 -13.33 12.70
C SER A 52 -29.83 -13.11 13.36
N ASN A 53 -30.23 -13.92 14.36
CA ASN A 53 -31.60 -13.94 14.93
C ASN A 53 -32.00 -12.66 15.70
N GLY A 54 -31.14 -11.76 15.98
CA GLY A 54 -31.42 -10.52 16.71
C GLY A 54 -30.59 -9.37 16.19
N GLU A 55 -30.83 -8.18 16.73
CA GLU A 55 -29.89 -7.08 16.60
C GLU A 55 -28.69 -7.36 17.49
N ALA A 56 -27.49 -7.06 16.99
CA ALA A 56 -26.24 -7.18 17.76
C ALA A 56 -25.37 -5.95 17.52
N THR A 57 -24.64 -5.53 18.56
CA THR A 57 -23.65 -4.46 18.46
C THR A 57 -22.29 -5.03 18.82
N LEU A 58 -21.32 -4.86 17.92
CA LEU A 58 -19.96 -5.33 18.08
C LEU A 58 -19.04 -4.16 18.35
N PRO A 59 -18.31 -4.14 19.48
CA PRO A 59 -17.20 -3.23 19.70
C PRO A 59 -16.04 -3.52 18.74
N VAL A 60 -15.44 -2.49 18.18
CA VAL A 60 -14.26 -2.58 17.31
C VAL A 60 -13.21 -1.63 17.84
N THR A 61 -12.03 -2.15 18.10
CA THR A 61 -10.85 -1.36 18.46
C THR A 61 -10.10 -1.00 17.18
N ALA A 62 -9.68 0.26 17.08
CA ALA A 62 -8.90 0.75 15.95
C ALA A 62 -7.60 1.40 16.42
N THR A 63 -6.51 1.08 15.74
CA THR A 63 -5.19 1.70 15.94
C THR A 63 -4.71 2.28 14.63
N THR A 64 -4.39 3.57 14.61
CA THR A 64 -3.77 4.27 13.48
C THR A 64 -3.08 5.52 13.97
N ASP A 65 -1.93 5.85 13.39
CA ASP A 65 -1.20 7.11 13.64
C ASP A 65 -1.55 8.20 12.61
N ALA A 66 -2.38 7.87 11.63
CA ALA A 66 -2.69 8.77 10.52
C ALA A 66 -3.73 9.82 10.93
N ALA A 67 -3.37 11.08 10.75
CA ALA A 67 -4.33 12.18 10.80
C ALA A 67 -5.40 11.99 9.71
N GLY A 68 -6.64 12.39 9.99
CA GLY A 68 -7.73 12.33 9.01
C GLY A 68 -8.42 10.97 8.88
N ILE A 69 -8.05 9.97 9.67
CA ILE A 69 -8.79 8.71 9.75
C ILE A 69 -9.61 8.68 11.04
N SER A 70 -10.88 8.30 10.91
CA SER A 70 -11.80 8.18 12.02
C SER A 70 -12.49 6.83 11.98
N CYS A 71 -12.32 6.03 13.02
CA CYS A 71 -12.92 4.70 13.11
C CYS A 71 -14.03 4.70 14.16
N PRO A 72 -15.27 4.26 13.82
CA PRO A 72 -16.31 4.04 14.81
C PRO A 72 -15.86 3.02 15.86
N SER A 73 -16.22 3.24 17.13
CA SER A 73 -15.89 2.30 18.20
C SER A 73 -16.76 1.04 18.22
N GLN A 74 -17.76 0.97 17.36
CA GLN A 74 -18.68 -0.16 17.26
C GLN A 74 -19.41 -0.19 15.91
N VAL A 75 -19.94 -1.37 15.56
CA VAL A 75 -20.85 -1.56 14.43
C VAL A 75 -22.09 -2.31 14.88
N THR A 76 -23.24 -1.99 14.26
CA THR A 76 -24.52 -2.63 14.58
C THR A 76 -24.96 -3.54 13.43
N PHE A 77 -25.35 -4.75 13.76
CA PHE A 77 -25.94 -5.75 12.87
C PHE A 77 -27.45 -5.75 13.09
N PRO A 78 -28.26 -5.34 12.11
CA PRO A 78 -29.71 -5.47 12.19
C PRO A 78 -30.14 -6.94 12.28
N ALA A 79 -31.31 -7.20 12.86
CA ALA A 79 -31.89 -8.55 12.89
C ALA A 79 -32.00 -9.13 11.46
N GLY A 80 -31.60 -10.38 11.27
CA GLY A 80 -31.61 -11.07 9.97
C GLY A 80 -30.41 -10.75 9.07
N VAL A 81 -29.49 -9.87 9.48
CA VAL A 81 -28.31 -9.49 8.70
C VAL A 81 -27.08 -10.16 9.28
N SER A 82 -26.40 -10.99 8.48
CA SER A 82 -25.18 -11.74 8.87
C SER A 82 -23.88 -11.08 8.43
N CYS A 83 -23.93 -10.04 7.59
CA CYS A 83 -22.75 -9.32 7.12
C CYS A 83 -23.05 -7.83 7.04
N VAL A 84 -22.15 -7.01 7.55
CA VAL A 84 -22.24 -5.54 7.48
C VAL A 84 -20.93 -4.95 7.01
N GLU A 85 -21.03 -3.75 6.45
CA GLU A 85 -19.87 -2.91 6.14
C GLU A 85 -19.54 -2.06 7.37
N TYR A 86 -18.30 -2.15 7.84
CA TYR A 86 -17.75 -1.26 8.85
C TYR A 86 -17.10 -0.07 8.12
N PRO A 87 -17.63 1.15 8.28
CA PRO A 87 -17.11 2.31 7.60
C PRO A 87 -15.88 2.86 8.31
N ILE A 88 -14.89 3.28 7.52
CA ILE A 88 -13.71 4.03 7.96
C ILE A 88 -13.75 5.39 7.26
N PRO A 89 -14.32 6.43 7.87
CA PRO A 89 -14.28 7.78 7.33
C PRO A 89 -12.86 8.31 7.19
N VAL A 90 -12.59 8.93 6.04
CA VAL A 90 -11.28 9.45 5.69
C VAL A 90 -11.39 10.90 5.24
N ASP A 91 -10.63 11.79 5.86
CA ASP A 91 -10.40 13.14 5.36
C ASP A 91 -9.25 13.10 4.34
N ALA A 92 -9.60 13.04 3.06
CA ALA A 92 -8.63 12.94 1.97
C ALA A 92 -7.62 14.11 1.96
N ALA A 93 -7.96 15.28 2.49
CA ALA A 93 -7.06 16.43 2.55
C ALA A 93 -5.93 16.22 3.57
N SER A 94 -6.18 15.46 4.62
CA SER A 94 -5.22 15.15 5.68
C SER A 94 -4.34 13.92 5.37
N ILE A 95 -4.66 13.14 4.35
CA ILE A 95 -3.86 11.98 3.95
C ILE A 95 -2.67 12.44 3.10
N PRO A 96 -1.43 12.14 3.52
CA PRO A 96 -0.25 12.48 2.74
C PRO A 96 -0.20 11.73 1.40
N PHE A 97 0.49 12.31 0.43
CA PHE A 97 0.73 11.67 -0.86
C PHE A 97 1.92 10.70 -0.77
N ALA A 98 1.80 9.60 -1.49
CA ALA A 98 2.85 8.62 -1.71
C ALA A 98 3.45 8.02 -0.42
N GLU A 99 2.64 7.94 0.61
CA GLU A 99 2.96 7.27 1.88
C GLU A 99 1.95 6.15 2.14
N ASP A 100 2.46 5.03 2.66
CA ASP A 100 1.62 3.95 3.13
C ASP A 100 1.06 4.28 4.52
N ILE A 101 -0.26 4.29 4.62
CA ILE A 101 -0.99 4.47 5.87
C ILE A 101 -1.60 3.15 6.28
N THR A 102 -1.48 2.81 7.56
CA THR A 102 -2.03 1.58 8.12
C THR A 102 -3.09 1.89 9.16
N VAL A 103 -4.19 1.15 9.08
CA VAL A 103 -5.24 1.09 10.09
C VAL A 103 -5.37 -0.37 10.53
N GLU A 104 -5.17 -0.62 11.79
CA GLU A 104 -5.40 -1.94 12.40
C GLU A 104 -6.74 -1.92 13.11
N LEU A 105 -7.61 -2.86 12.78
CA LEU A 105 -8.89 -3.06 13.46
C LEU A 105 -8.86 -4.42 14.15
N ALA A 106 -9.42 -4.46 15.36
CA ALA A 106 -9.49 -5.68 16.16
C ALA A 106 -10.87 -5.85 16.79
N ILE A 107 -11.32 -7.11 16.81
CA ILE A 107 -12.45 -7.63 17.58
C ILE A 107 -11.83 -8.37 18.78
N THR A 108 -12.45 -8.30 19.95
CA THR A 108 -11.92 -9.03 21.12
C THR A 108 -11.96 -10.55 20.90
N ASP A 109 -11.04 -11.28 21.55
CA ASP A 109 -11.01 -12.75 21.45
C ASP A 109 -12.34 -13.38 21.89
N ASP A 110 -13.01 -12.79 22.90
CA ASP A 110 -14.30 -13.25 23.40
C ASP A 110 -15.44 -13.06 22.37
N ASP A 111 -15.34 -12.10 21.47
CA ASP A 111 -16.31 -11.82 20.42
C ASP A 111 -15.95 -12.48 19.07
N THR A 112 -14.73 -12.98 18.93
CA THR A 112 -14.26 -13.57 17.67
C THR A 112 -14.72 -15.03 17.53
N SER A 113 -15.20 -15.43 16.34
CA SER A 113 -15.50 -16.82 16.01
C SER A 113 -14.25 -17.69 16.14
N ILE A 114 -14.40 -18.94 16.59
CA ILE A 114 -13.28 -19.88 16.85
C ILE A 114 -12.30 -20.01 15.68
N SER A 115 -12.81 -20.04 14.46
CA SER A 115 -12.00 -20.09 13.22
C SER A 115 -12.00 -18.75 12.49
N GLY A 116 -12.51 -17.70 13.15
CA GLY A 116 -12.68 -16.39 12.55
C GLY A 116 -11.37 -15.57 12.56
N ILE A 117 -11.43 -14.48 11.83
CA ILE A 117 -10.35 -13.48 11.76
C ILE A 117 -10.72 -12.33 12.70
N GLY A 118 -10.03 -12.24 13.83
CA GLY A 118 -10.25 -11.20 14.86
C GLY A 118 -9.57 -9.87 14.56
N GLU A 119 -8.61 -9.85 13.63
CA GLU A 119 -7.83 -8.66 13.31
C GLU A 119 -7.72 -8.47 11.79
N ILE A 120 -7.76 -7.21 11.34
CA ILE A 120 -7.51 -6.86 9.95
C ILE A 120 -6.59 -5.63 9.86
N THR A 121 -5.61 -5.71 8.97
CA THR A 121 -4.77 -4.59 8.58
C THR A 121 -5.31 -3.98 7.28
N VAL A 122 -5.68 -2.70 7.33
CA VAL A 122 -6.11 -1.92 6.18
C VAL A 122 -4.99 -0.98 5.77
N SER A 123 -4.44 -1.18 4.60
CA SER A 123 -3.40 -0.31 4.03
C SER A 123 -4.01 0.65 3.03
N LEU A 124 -3.65 1.92 3.13
CA LEU A 124 -4.11 3.00 2.27
C LEU A 124 -2.92 3.70 1.64
N TYR A 125 -3.03 3.96 0.35
CA TYR A 125 -2.02 4.71 -0.39
C TYR A 125 -2.71 5.74 -1.29
N LYS A 126 -2.34 7.02 -1.11
CA LYS A 126 -2.80 8.12 -1.94
C LYS A 126 -1.73 8.47 -2.95
N ASP A 127 -1.97 8.15 -4.22
CA ASP A 127 -1.05 8.46 -5.31
C ASP A 127 -1.28 9.87 -5.85
N PHE A 128 -0.25 10.45 -6.45
CA PHE A 128 -0.35 11.66 -7.25
C PHE A 128 -1.14 11.43 -8.54
N THR A 129 -1.71 12.52 -9.07
CA THR A 129 -2.18 12.57 -10.45
C THR A 129 -1.03 12.99 -11.34
N TRP A 130 -0.58 12.07 -12.20
CA TRP A 130 0.59 12.27 -13.04
C TRP A 130 0.22 12.83 -14.41
N ASN A 131 0.81 13.97 -14.76
CA ASN A 131 0.66 14.62 -16.07
C ASN A 131 1.94 14.44 -16.87
N TYR A 132 1.83 13.88 -18.09
CA TYR A 132 2.95 13.80 -19.02
C TYR A 132 3.45 15.20 -19.41
N ILE A 133 4.75 15.46 -19.27
CA ILE A 133 5.36 16.75 -19.58
C ILE A 133 6.38 16.68 -20.73
N GLY A 134 6.66 15.51 -21.27
CA GLY A 134 7.56 15.30 -22.41
C GLY A 134 8.51 14.14 -22.19
N ASP A 135 9.30 13.84 -23.22
CA ASP A 135 10.38 12.86 -23.14
C ASP A 135 11.68 13.56 -22.75
N GLY A 136 12.30 13.03 -21.71
CA GLY A 136 13.68 13.29 -21.34
C GLY A 136 14.62 12.24 -21.90
N VAL A 137 15.88 12.27 -21.44
CA VAL A 137 16.87 11.23 -21.78
C VAL A 137 17.45 10.68 -20.48
N TYR A 138 17.18 9.42 -20.19
CA TYR A 138 17.77 8.72 -19.05
C TYR A 138 19.10 8.12 -19.43
N THR A 139 20.14 8.35 -18.61
CA THR A 139 21.47 7.80 -18.80
C THR A 139 21.82 6.99 -17.55
N THR A 140 22.12 5.71 -17.75
CA THR A 140 22.49 4.79 -16.68
C THR A 140 23.92 4.31 -16.82
N ASN A 141 24.75 4.56 -15.82
CA ASN A 141 26.08 3.99 -15.73
C ASN A 141 26.10 2.63 -15.02
N ILE A 142 25.00 2.25 -14.34
CA ILE A 142 24.84 0.91 -13.75
C ILE A 142 24.70 -0.13 -14.87
N PHE A 143 23.84 0.17 -15.88
CA PHE A 143 23.62 -0.72 -17.03
C PHE A 143 24.40 -0.32 -18.27
N GLY A 144 25.04 0.86 -18.29
CA GLY A 144 25.90 1.32 -19.39
C GLY A 144 25.10 1.70 -20.67
N ASP A 145 23.91 2.27 -20.52
CA ASP A 145 23.00 2.57 -21.63
C ASP A 145 22.32 3.94 -21.46
N GLN A 146 21.61 4.39 -22.49
CA GLN A 146 20.73 5.56 -22.43
C GLN A 146 19.53 5.39 -23.37
N TRP A 147 18.39 5.99 -22.99
CA TRP A 147 17.17 5.94 -23.79
C TRP A 147 16.27 7.16 -23.57
N PRO A 148 15.37 7.45 -24.53
CA PRO A 148 14.28 8.41 -24.32
C PRO A 148 13.37 7.92 -23.20
N GLN A 149 13.07 8.78 -22.23
CA GLN A 149 12.31 8.43 -21.03
C GLN A 149 11.10 9.35 -20.89
N PRO A 150 9.86 8.82 -20.92
CA PRO A 150 8.68 9.60 -20.59
C PRO A 150 8.76 10.14 -19.16
N VAL A 151 8.57 11.47 -19.04
CA VAL A 151 8.60 12.19 -17.77
C VAL A 151 7.23 12.74 -17.47
N TYR A 152 6.78 12.52 -16.23
CA TYR A 152 5.53 13.03 -15.72
C TYR A 152 5.78 13.94 -14.53
N ARG A 153 4.90 14.92 -14.33
CA ARG A 153 4.88 15.79 -13.15
C ARG A 153 3.55 15.62 -12.41
N ALA A 154 3.61 15.60 -11.08
CA ALA A 154 2.41 15.52 -10.28
C ALA A 154 1.59 16.81 -10.38
N GLN A 155 0.28 16.68 -10.48
CA GLN A 155 -0.65 17.81 -10.52
C GLN A 155 -0.70 18.53 -9.16
N GLU A 156 -0.62 17.79 -8.08
CA GLU A 156 -0.75 18.28 -6.71
C GLU A 156 0.56 18.82 -6.12
N ASN A 157 1.70 18.43 -6.71
CA ASN A 157 3.02 18.88 -6.30
C ASN A 157 3.93 19.09 -7.52
N PRO A 158 4.20 20.35 -7.90
CA PRO A 158 5.01 20.64 -9.08
C PRO A 158 6.46 20.17 -8.99
N HIS A 159 6.94 19.83 -7.78
CA HIS A 159 8.30 19.35 -7.52
C HIS A 159 8.41 17.81 -7.56
N ALA A 160 7.29 17.09 -7.69
CA ALA A 160 7.27 15.64 -7.80
C ALA A 160 7.24 15.20 -9.27
N PHE A 161 8.17 14.30 -9.63
CA PHE A 161 8.36 13.79 -10.97
C PHE A 161 8.34 12.27 -10.99
N MET A 162 7.85 11.67 -12.08
CA MET A 162 7.83 10.24 -12.29
C MET A 162 8.42 9.89 -13.65
N LEU A 163 9.22 8.85 -13.67
CA LEU A 163 9.78 8.21 -14.84
C LEU A 163 9.00 6.91 -15.07
N GLU A 164 8.18 6.88 -16.11
CA GLU A 164 7.31 5.76 -16.40
C GLU A 164 8.10 4.57 -16.95
N ASN A 165 7.91 3.38 -16.38
CA ASN A 165 8.53 2.14 -16.85
C ASN A 165 10.07 2.26 -17.01
N LEU A 166 10.75 2.87 -16.05
CA LEU A 166 12.15 3.28 -16.22
C LEU A 166 13.09 2.14 -16.61
N ILE A 167 13.09 1.03 -15.90
CA ILE A 167 13.93 -0.14 -16.18
C ILE A 167 13.08 -1.27 -16.77
N THR A 168 11.92 -1.52 -16.17
CA THR A 168 11.04 -2.62 -16.57
C THR A 168 9.60 -2.12 -16.66
N THR A 169 8.86 -2.55 -17.67
CA THR A 169 7.45 -2.22 -17.83
C THR A 169 6.64 -2.57 -16.58
N GLY A 170 5.82 -1.64 -16.11
CA GLY A 170 5.00 -1.75 -14.90
C GLY A 170 5.69 -1.25 -13.64
N TYR A 171 6.95 -0.82 -13.72
CA TYR A 171 7.70 -0.28 -12.59
C TYR A 171 8.09 1.18 -12.86
N ASN A 172 7.36 2.08 -12.26
CA ASN A 172 7.61 3.52 -12.34
C ASN A 172 8.56 3.92 -11.21
N ILE A 173 9.41 4.90 -11.50
CA ILE A 173 10.29 5.50 -10.50
C ILE A 173 9.90 6.96 -10.33
N TRP A 174 9.70 7.42 -9.09
CA TRP A 174 9.37 8.80 -8.81
C TRP A 174 10.28 9.41 -7.74
N PHE A 175 10.42 10.72 -7.79
CA PHE A 175 11.25 11.51 -6.88
C PHE A 175 10.69 12.92 -6.71
N MET A 176 11.17 13.64 -5.70
CA MET A 176 10.83 15.03 -5.51
C MET A 176 12.11 15.87 -5.43
N LEU A 177 12.04 17.06 -6.02
CA LEU A 177 13.05 18.09 -5.90
C LEU A 177 12.65 19.09 -4.79
N ASP A 178 13.62 19.87 -4.34
CA ASP A 178 13.37 21.00 -3.45
C ASP A 178 12.66 22.15 -4.18
N ASP A 179 12.18 23.15 -3.43
CA ASP A 179 11.45 24.31 -3.96
C ASP A 179 12.25 25.16 -4.95
N THR A 180 13.55 24.97 -5.02
CA THR A 180 14.46 25.69 -5.92
C THR A 180 14.87 24.88 -7.14
N TYR A 181 14.41 23.64 -7.27
CA TYR A 181 14.81 22.69 -8.30
C TYR A 181 16.33 22.47 -8.38
N SER A 182 17.01 22.47 -7.22
CA SER A 182 18.47 22.35 -7.16
C SER A 182 18.94 21.03 -6.54
N GLN A 183 18.10 20.39 -5.74
CA GLN A 183 18.44 19.19 -5.00
C GLN A 183 17.32 18.14 -5.09
N VAL A 184 17.71 16.88 -5.10
CA VAL A 184 16.76 15.78 -4.90
C VAL A 184 16.45 15.69 -3.41
N GLN A 185 15.22 16.08 -3.04
CA GLN A 185 14.79 16.17 -1.65
C GLN A 185 14.24 14.82 -1.14
N TYR A 186 13.54 14.09 -1.99
CA TYR A 186 12.91 12.84 -1.63
C TYR A 186 12.97 11.83 -2.78
N TYR A 187 13.30 10.60 -2.45
CA TYR A 187 13.31 9.47 -3.37
C TYR A 187 13.22 8.19 -2.52
N PRO A 188 12.06 7.54 -2.46
CA PRO A 188 11.88 6.35 -1.65
C PRO A 188 12.63 5.15 -2.24
N LEU A 189 12.78 4.09 -1.46
CA LEU A 189 13.18 2.79 -1.98
C LEU A 189 12.12 2.28 -2.96
N GLN A 190 12.49 2.03 -4.22
CA GLN A 190 11.55 1.64 -5.26
C GLN A 190 12.03 0.43 -6.03
N ALA A 191 11.11 -0.52 -6.27
CA ALA A 191 11.39 -1.68 -7.09
C ALA A 191 11.63 -1.27 -8.56
N THR A 192 12.65 -1.85 -9.19
CA THR A 192 13.02 -1.56 -10.59
C THR A 192 12.34 -2.49 -11.59
N GLY A 193 11.81 -3.64 -11.12
CA GLY A 193 11.34 -4.74 -11.96
C GLY A 193 12.46 -5.56 -12.60
N TYR A 194 13.72 -5.15 -12.43
CA TYR A 194 14.88 -5.95 -12.84
C TYR A 194 15.18 -7.00 -11.76
N TYR A 195 15.48 -8.21 -12.21
CA TYR A 195 15.86 -9.33 -11.35
C TYR A 195 17.34 -9.67 -11.58
N ASP A 196 18.10 -9.79 -10.49
CA ASP A 196 19.46 -10.29 -10.50
C ASP A 196 19.52 -11.63 -9.77
N GLU A 197 20.00 -12.69 -10.45
CA GLU A 197 20.04 -14.06 -9.92
C GLU A 197 18.71 -14.57 -9.31
N GLY A 198 17.59 -13.97 -9.69
CA GLY A 198 16.25 -14.31 -9.20
C GLY A 198 15.69 -13.37 -8.12
N ASP A 199 16.49 -12.45 -7.62
CA ASP A 199 16.07 -11.45 -6.64
C ASP A 199 15.62 -10.16 -7.32
N LEU A 200 14.45 -9.64 -6.91
CA LEU A 200 13.96 -8.33 -7.34
C LEU A 200 14.88 -7.23 -6.82
N THR A 201 15.28 -6.33 -7.71
CA THR A 201 16.15 -5.21 -7.35
C THR A 201 15.39 -3.92 -7.08
N TYR A 202 16.02 -3.05 -6.30
CA TYR A 202 15.48 -1.79 -5.85
C TYR A 202 16.46 -0.65 -6.08
N TYR A 203 15.93 0.51 -6.42
CA TYR A 203 16.68 1.76 -6.47
C TYR A 203 16.58 2.53 -5.14
N LEU A 204 17.74 2.98 -4.65
CA LEU A 204 17.88 3.84 -3.48
C LEU A 204 19.05 4.81 -3.70
N PRO A 205 18.81 6.08 -4.06
CA PRO A 205 19.89 7.02 -4.26
C PRO A 205 20.45 7.54 -2.94
N ASN A 206 21.71 7.98 -2.98
CA ASN A 206 22.26 8.81 -1.92
C ASN A 206 21.82 10.26 -2.14
N LEU A 207 20.79 10.71 -1.42
CA LEU A 207 20.20 12.03 -1.59
C LEU A 207 21.20 13.17 -1.33
N SER A 208 22.11 13.02 -0.37
CA SER A 208 23.10 14.04 -0.04
C SER A 208 24.13 14.31 -1.16
N GLN A 209 24.21 13.42 -2.14
CA GLN A 209 25.08 13.49 -3.30
C GLN A 209 24.32 13.59 -4.62
N SER A 210 22.97 13.61 -4.56
CA SER A 210 22.11 13.77 -5.72
C SER A 210 21.73 15.25 -5.87
N TYR A 211 21.77 15.79 -7.09
CA TYR A 211 21.62 17.22 -7.34
C TYR A 211 21.03 17.49 -8.73
N VAL A 212 20.75 18.75 -9.02
CA VAL A 212 20.32 19.21 -10.34
C VAL A 212 21.42 20.10 -10.95
N ASP A 213 21.77 19.86 -12.20
CA ASP A 213 22.72 20.66 -12.98
C ASP A 213 22.09 21.02 -14.34
N GLY A 214 21.59 22.25 -14.45
CA GLY A 214 20.84 22.70 -15.61
C GLY A 214 19.54 21.92 -15.77
N ASP A 215 19.41 21.18 -16.86
CA ASP A 215 18.26 20.31 -17.12
C ASP A 215 18.50 18.86 -16.66
N ASP A 216 19.66 18.53 -16.12
CA ASP A 216 20.00 17.20 -15.65
C ASP A 216 19.70 17.02 -14.16
N VAL A 217 18.87 16.06 -13.81
CA VAL A 217 18.73 15.55 -12.44
C VAL A 217 19.67 14.38 -12.29
N VAL A 218 20.65 14.50 -11.41
CA VAL A 218 21.75 13.55 -11.23
C VAL A 218 21.60 12.82 -9.91
N PHE A 219 21.64 11.51 -9.97
CA PHE A 219 21.51 10.62 -8.81
C PHE A 219 22.82 9.84 -8.59
N LEU A 220 23.32 9.82 -7.36
CA LEU A 220 24.23 8.77 -6.97
C LEU A 220 23.42 7.54 -6.57
N GLN A 221 23.07 6.75 -7.58
CA GLN A 221 22.13 5.65 -7.47
C GLN A 221 22.76 4.39 -6.90
N GLN A 222 22.04 3.72 -6.03
CA GLN A 222 22.36 2.39 -5.53
C GLN A 222 21.31 1.41 -6.05
N LEU A 223 21.78 0.31 -6.66
CA LEU A 223 20.96 -0.84 -6.99
C LEU A 223 21.17 -1.89 -5.89
N ALA A 224 20.10 -2.35 -5.27
CA ALA A 224 20.17 -3.27 -4.14
C ALA A 224 19.08 -4.34 -4.26
N TYR A 225 19.20 -5.42 -3.49
CA TYR A 225 18.20 -6.48 -3.38
C TYR A 225 18.05 -6.92 -1.92
N TYR A 226 16.93 -7.58 -1.58
CA TYR A 226 16.75 -8.13 -0.24
C TYR A 226 17.43 -9.48 -0.09
N ASN A 227 18.38 -9.57 0.85
CA ASN A 227 18.97 -10.82 1.32
C ASN A 227 18.40 -11.13 2.71
N GLY A 228 17.33 -11.90 2.76
CA GLY A 228 16.52 -12.04 3.95
C GLY A 228 15.87 -10.72 4.36
N ALA A 229 16.11 -10.27 5.60
CA ALA A 229 15.59 -8.99 6.10
C ALA A 229 16.50 -7.78 5.78
N ASN A 230 17.67 -8.00 5.17
CA ASN A 230 18.64 -6.93 4.93
C ASN A 230 18.69 -6.54 3.46
N LEU A 231 18.88 -5.23 3.23
CA LEU A 231 19.13 -4.70 1.90
C LEU A 231 20.62 -4.82 1.56
N ALA A 232 20.95 -5.61 0.54
CA ALA A 232 22.32 -5.84 0.06
C ALA A 232 22.57 -4.99 -1.18
N LEU A 233 23.72 -4.30 -1.22
CA LEU A 233 24.11 -3.47 -2.34
C LEU A 233 24.64 -4.35 -3.49
N LEU A 234 24.07 -4.21 -4.68
CA LEU A 234 24.53 -4.88 -5.91
C LEU A 234 25.47 -3.97 -6.73
N ALA A 235 25.05 -2.72 -6.95
CA ALA A 235 25.82 -1.75 -7.71
C ALA A 235 25.59 -0.33 -7.18
N ARG A 236 26.55 0.57 -7.46
CA ARG A 236 26.44 2.00 -7.16
C ARG A 236 27.14 2.80 -8.25
N ASN A 237 26.41 3.70 -8.87
CA ASN A 237 26.97 4.58 -9.89
C ASN A 237 26.15 5.87 -10.04
N TRP A 238 26.69 6.81 -10.80
CA TRP A 238 25.97 8.01 -11.22
C TRP A 238 24.98 7.67 -12.33
N GLU A 239 23.76 8.16 -12.18
CA GLU A 239 22.70 8.09 -13.17
C GLU A 239 22.10 9.46 -13.33
N SER A 240 21.51 9.76 -14.47
CA SER A 240 20.87 11.04 -14.70
C SER A 240 19.64 10.94 -15.60
N ILE A 241 18.75 11.90 -15.43
CA ILE A 241 17.68 12.20 -16.38
C ILE A 241 17.86 13.63 -16.85
N THR A 242 18.09 13.83 -18.16
CA THR A 242 17.95 15.14 -18.80
C THR A 242 16.45 15.38 -18.97
N MET A 243 15.94 16.38 -18.29
CA MET A 243 14.52 16.70 -18.26
C MET A 243 14.04 17.32 -19.57
N PRO A 244 12.75 17.17 -19.95
CA PRO A 244 12.22 17.82 -21.15
C PRO A 244 12.21 19.35 -21.03
N ALA A 245 12.27 20.06 -22.15
CA ALA A 245 12.32 21.53 -22.17
C ALA A 245 11.16 22.17 -21.39
N GLY A 246 11.46 23.11 -20.51
CA GLY A 246 10.44 23.84 -19.73
C GLY A 246 9.86 23.06 -18.55
N TRP A 247 10.50 22.01 -18.12
CA TRP A 247 10.07 21.12 -17.05
C TRP A 247 9.89 21.79 -15.68
N ASN A 248 10.59 22.90 -15.46
CA ASN A 248 10.60 23.66 -14.19
C ASN A 248 9.79 24.99 -14.25
N ASN A 249 8.91 25.13 -15.26
CA ASN A 249 8.03 26.30 -15.44
C ASN A 249 6.64 26.09 -14.84
#